data_3a05b976da059d5e0b363eae1bf2542b
#
_entry.id   3a05b976da059d5e0b363eae1bf2542b
#
_cell.length_a   1.000
_cell.length_b   1.000
_cell.length_c   1.000
_cell.angle_alpha   90.00
_cell.angle_beta   90.00
_cell.angle_gamma   90.00
#
_symmetry.space_group_name_H-M   'P 1'
#
loop_
_entity.id
_entity.type
_entity.pdbx_description
1 polymer ?
#
loop_
_entity_poly.entity_id
_entity_poly.type
_entity_poly.pdbx_seq_one_letter_code
_entity_poly.pdbx_strand_id
1 'polypeptide(L)'
;MLELRILVDNIDYDSIAEYLIPVVAEKLRREDKGGILGSVLAGNPDMAAGMARTLLGAMSQEQKDRLLVQLVTKNREKLLDKGNRAARDKGIGVQLCDAAVQKL
;
A
#
# COMPACT_ATOMS: atom_id res chain seq x y z
N MET A 1 26.55 -2.01 -9.87
CA MET A 1 25.16 -2.00 -9.40
C MET A 1 24.55 -3.37 -9.65
N LEU A 2 23.82 -3.88 -8.69
CA LEU A 2 23.15 -5.18 -8.80
C LEU A 2 21.65 -5.00 -8.70
N GLU A 3 20.90 -5.78 -9.47
CA GLU A 3 19.46 -5.87 -9.38
C GLU A 3 19.07 -7.21 -8.79
N LEU A 4 18.19 -7.18 -7.77
CA LEU A 4 17.57 -8.36 -7.19
C LEU A 4 16.12 -8.45 -7.66
N ARG A 5 15.73 -9.65 -8.11
CA ARG A 5 14.35 -9.94 -8.46
C ARG A 5 13.77 -10.94 -7.48
N ILE A 6 12.71 -10.54 -6.77
CA ILE A 6 12.02 -11.37 -5.79
C ILE A 6 10.59 -11.57 -6.27
N LEU A 7 10.14 -12.81 -6.29
CA LEU A 7 8.75 -13.15 -6.61
C LEU A 7 8.02 -13.47 -5.31
N VAL A 8 6.86 -12.88 -5.13
CA VAL A 8 6.02 -13.06 -3.95
C VAL A 8 4.65 -13.54 -4.39
N ASP A 9 4.14 -14.57 -3.73
CA ASP A 9 2.82 -15.12 -3.98
C ASP A 9 2.12 -15.45 -2.65
N ASN A 10 0.86 -15.81 -2.72
CA ASN A 10 0.05 -16.18 -1.55
C ASN A 10 0.08 -15.12 -0.44
N ILE A 11 -0.11 -13.87 -0.82
CA ILE A 11 -0.10 -12.75 0.11
C ILE A 11 -1.33 -12.81 1.01
N ASP A 12 -1.12 -12.80 2.32
CA ASP A 12 -2.19 -12.71 3.31
C ASP A 12 -2.59 -11.23 3.48
N TYR A 13 -3.61 -10.81 2.74
CA TYR A 13 -4.08 -9.43 2.79
C TYR A 13 -4.77 -9.07 4.11
N ASP A 14 -5.29 -10.05 4.85
CA ASP A 14 -5.89 -9.77 6.15
C ASP A 14 -4.84 -9.26 7.15
N SER A 15 -3.63 -9.81 7.07
CA SER A 15 -2.53 -9.38 7.95
C SER A 15 -2.02 -7.98 7.67
N ILE A 16 -2.22 -7.48 6.45
CA ILE A 16 -1.76 -6.15 6.04
C ILE A 16 -2.92 -5.19 5.72
N ALA A 17 -4.15 -5.57 6.08
CA ALA A 17 -5.34 -4.79 5.77
C ALA A 17 -5.25 -3.36 6.29
N GLU A 18 -4.70 -3.14 7.48
CA GLU A 18 -4.54 -1.82 8.07
C GLU A 18 -3.70 -0.87 7.22
N TYR A 19 -2.73 -1.40 6.48
CA TYR A 19 -1.90 -0.61 5.58
C TYR A 19 -2.62 -0.28 4.27
N LEU A 20 -3.56 -1.13 3.84
CA LEU A 20 -4.32 -0.95 2.61
C LEU A 20 -5.54 -0.06 2.78
N ILE A 21 -6.13 -0.02 3.98
CA ILE A 21 -7.33 0.79 4.27
C ILE A 21 -7.14 2.26 3.88
N PRO A 22 -6.05 2.95 4.24
CA PRO A 22 -5.84 4.34 3.82
C PRO A 22 -5.77 4.52 2.30
N VAL A 23 -5.21 3.56 1.59
CA VAL A 23 -5.12 3.58 0.12
C VAL A 23 -6.51 3.47 -0.50
N VAL A 24 -7.33 2.57 0.00
CA VAL A 24 -8.72 2.38 -0.45
C VAL A 24 -9.55 3.64 -0.14
N ALA A 25 -9.42 4.19 1.06
CA ALA A 25 -10.14 5.40 1.46
C ALA A 25 -9.79 6.59 0.57
N GLU A 26 -8.52 6.75 0.22
CA GLU A 26 -8.09 7.81 -0.68
C GLU A 26 -8.64 7.61 -2.10
N LYS A 27 -8.65 6.37 -2.58
CA LYS A 27 -9.22 6.04 -3.88
C LYS A 27 -10.71 6.38 -3.93
N LEU A 28 -11.46 6.06 -2.88
CA LEU A 28 -12.88 6.42 -2.75
C LEU A 28 -13.07 7.93 -2.83
N ARG A 29 -12.27 8.70 -2.13
CA ARG A 29 -12.34 10.17 -2.17
C ARG A 29 -12.05 10.73 -3.56
N ARG A 30 -11.11 10.14 -4.29
CA ARG A 30 -10.78 10.56 -5.66
C ARG A 30 -11.92 10.27 -6.63
N GLU A 31 -12.56 9.11 -6.51
CA GLU A 31 -13.65 8.70 -7.38
C GLU A 31 -14.91 9.53 -7.16
N ASP A 32 -15.11 10.04 -5.95
CA ASP A 32 -16.30 10.80 -5.58
C ASP A 32 -16.16 12.32 -5.79
N LYS A 33 -15.07 12.81 -6.29
CA LYS A 33 -14.77 14.21 -6.74
C LYS A 33 -15.71 15.30 -6.22
N GLY A 34 -15.83 15.45 -4.89
CA GLY A 34 -16.65 16.50 -4.29
C GLY A 34 -18.12 16.15 -4.10
N GLY A 35 -18.51 14.90 -4.25
CA GLY A 35 -19.83 14.42 -3.92
C GLY A 35 -20.08 14.32 -2.41
N ILE A 36 -21.30 13.95 -2.03
CA ILE A 36 -21.71 13.80 -0.64
C ILE A 36 -20.83 12.79 0.11
N LEU A 37 -20.46 11.71 -0.55
CA LEU A 37 -19.65 10.65 0.04
C LEU A 37 -18.25 11.17 0.44
N GLY A 38 -17.62 11.97 -0.40
CA GLY A 38 -16.33 12.58 -0.10
C GLY A 38 -16.39 13.49 1.12
N SER A 39 -17.44 14.30 1.24
CA SER A 39 -17.68 15.17 2.40
C SER A 39 -17.88 14.38 3.68
N VAL A 40 -18.66 13.30 3.62
CA VAL A 40 -18.93 12.42 4.76
C VAL A 40 -17.64 11.71 5.19
N LEU A 41 -16.88 11.19 4.25
CA LEU A 41 -15.62 10.51 4.53
C LEU A 41 -14.57 11.47 5.13
N ALA A 42 -14.52 12.70 4.63
CA ALA A 42 -13.60 13.71 5.15
C ALA A 42 -13.96 14.14 6.59
N GLY A 43 -15.26 14.17 6.91
CA GLY A 43 -15.75 14.55 8.23
C GLY A 43 -15.79 13.42 9.26
N ASN A 44 -15.63 12.16 8.83
CA ASN A 44 -15.71 11.01 9.71
C ASN A 44 -14.69 9.92 9.32
N PRO A 45 -13.45 9.98 9.87
CA PRO A 45 -12.41 9.01 9.56
C PRO A 45 -12.78 7.56 9.90
N ASP A 46 -13.56 7.33 10.96
CA ASP A 46 -13.98 5.99 11.37
C ASP A 46 -14.94 5.38 10.35
N MET A 47 -15.84 6.17 9.81
CA MET A 47 -16.76 5.74 8.75
C MET A 47 -15.97 5.41 7.47
N ALA A 48 -15.00 6.25 7.13
CA ALA A 48 -14.12 6.01 5.98
C ALA A 48 -13.36 4.68 6.11
N ALA A 49 -12.81 4.40 7.29
CA ALA A 49 -12.10 3.16 7.57
C ALA A 49 -13.04 1.95 7.49
N GLY A 50 -14.26 2.06 8.01
CA GLY A 50 -15.28 1.00 7.94
C GLY A 50 -15.67 0.67 6.51
N MET A 51 -15.93 1.69 5.69
CA MET A 51 -16.26 1.52 4.27
C MET A 51 -15.09 0.92 3.51
N ALA A 52 -13.87 1.37 3.77
CA ALA A 52 -12.67 0.85 3.13
C ALA A 52 -12.45 -0.63 3.47
N ARG A 53 -12.70 -1.05 4.70
CA ARG A 53 -12.64 -2.46 5.11
C ARG A 53 -13.66 -3.31 4.37
N THR A 54 -14.89 -2.83 4.27
CA THR A 54 -15.96 -3.53 3.55
C THR A 54 -15.60 -3.72 2.09
N LEU A 55 -15.10 -2.67 1.44
CA LEU A 55 -14.67 -2.74 0.05
C LEU A 55 -13.47 -3.68 -0.13
N LEU A 56 -12.50 -3.61 0.76
CA LEU A 56 -11.33 -4.48 0.71
C LEU A 56 -11.74 -5.95 0.83
N GLY A 57 -12.68 -6.27 1.72
CA GLY A 57 -13.21 -7.62 1.86
C GLY A 57 -13.95 -8.13 0.63
N ALA A 58 -14.57 -7.22 -0.14
CA ALA A 58 -15.29 -7.55 -1.36
C ALA A 58 -14.39 -7.61 -2.61
N MET A 59 -13.16 -7.15 -2.53
CA MET A 59 -12.22 -7.14 -3.65
C MET A 59 -11.69 -8.53 -3.95
N SER A 60 -11.47 -8.80 -5.24
CA SER A 60 -10.75 -10.00 -5.69
C SER A 60 -9.28 -9.92 -5.32
N GLN A 61 -8.59 -11.06 -5.34
CA GLN A 61 -7.16 -11.14 -5.10
C GLN A 61 -6.39 -10.24 -6.08
N GLU A 62 -6.81 -10.22 -7.33
CA GLU A 62 -6.20 -9.38 -8.37
C GLU A 62 -6.32 -7.89 -8.05
N GLN A 63 -7.48 -7.46 -7.57
CA GLN A 63 -7.69 -6.06 -7.18
C GLN A 63 -6.83 -5.68 -5.96
N LYS A 64 -6.70 -6.58 -5.00
CA LYS A 64 -5.84 -6.39 -3.84
C LYS A 64 -4.36 -6.32 -4.24
N ASP A 65 -3.94 -7.14 -5.18
CA ASP A 65 -2.57 -7.09 -5.73
C ASP A 65 -2.27 -5.72 -6.34
N ARG A 66 -3.21 -5.14 -7.07
CA ARG A 66 -3.06 -3.79 -7.63
C ARG A 66 -2.95 -2.72 -6.57
N LEU A 67 -3.71 -2.84 -5.48
CA LEU A 67 -3.61 -1.93 -4.34
C LEU A 67 -2.24 -2.03 -3.67
N LEU A 68 -1.72 -3.23 -3.52
CA LEU A 68 -0.40 -3.44 -2.95
C LEU A 68 0.69 -2.79 -3.80
N VAL A 69 0.61 -2.91 -5.12
CA VAL A 69 1.52 -2.23 -6.05
C VAL A 69 1.46 -0.71 -5.85
N GLN A 70 0.27 -0.14 -5.72
CA GLN A 70 0.10 1.28 -5.47
C GLN A 70 0.70 1.69 -4.12
N LEU A 71 0.47 0.90 -3.08
CA LEU A 71 1.00 1.16 -1.74
C LEU A 71 2.53 1.20 -1.76
N VAL A 72 3.16 0.22 -2.36
CA VAL A 72 4.62 0.15 -2.46
C VAL A 72 5.17 1.30 -3.31
N THR A 73 4.56 1.57 -4.44
CA THR A 73 4.99 2.66 -5.34
C THR A 73 4.91 4.02 -4.64
N LYS A 74 3.82 4.26 -3.91
CA LYS A 74 3.61 5.52 -3.21
C LYS A 74 4.57 5.73 -2.04
N ASN A 75 5.00 4.64 -1.40
CA ASN A 75 5.86 4.66 -0.23
C ASN A 75 7.29 4.20 -0.54
N ARG A 76 7.67 4.17 -1.81
CA ARG A 76 8.96 3.65 -2.25
C ARG A 76 10.13 4.25 -1.48
N GLU A 77 10.20 5.58 -1.38
CA GLU A 77 11.30 6.26 -0.69
C GLU A 77 11.37 5.88 0.79
N LYS A 78 10.23 5.81 1.46
CA LYS A 78 10.17 5.40 2.86
C LYS A 78 10.64 3.96 3.06
N LEU A 79 10.27 3.07 2.15
CA LEU A 79 10.68 1.67 2.20
C LEU A 79 12.18 1.53 1.96
N LEU A 80 12.74 2.29 1.02
CA LEU A 80 14.18 2.33 0.76
C LEU A 80 14.94 2.85 1.99
N ASP A 81 14.47 3.92 2.62
CA ASP A 81 15.06 4.47 3.82
C ASP A 81 15.08 3.45 4.98
N LYS A 82 13.95 2.78 5.20
CA LYS A 82 13.87 1.73 6.24
C LYS A 82 14.81 0.56 5.95
N GLY A 83 14.86 0.11 4.70
CA GLY A 83 15.77 -0.95 4.28
C GLY A 83 17.22 -0.57 4.46
N ASN A 84 17.59 0.65 4.10
CA ASN A 84 18.95 1.17 4.26
C ASN A 84 19.33 1.29 5.75
N ARG A 85 18.41 1.74 6.60
CA ARG A 85 18.65 1.79 8.05
C ARG A 85 18.86 0.40 8.63
N ALA A 86 18.01 -0.56 8.26
CA ALA A 86 18.13 -1.94 8.71
C ALA A 86 19.46 -2.55 8.30
N ALA A 87 19.90 -2.30 7.07
CA ALA A 87 21.20 -2.77 6.59
C ALA A 87 22.35 -2.17 7.40
N ARG A 88 22.32 -0.86 7.67
CA ARG A 88 23.35 -0.21 8.47
C ARG A 88 23.40 -0.74 9.90
N ASP A 89 22.24 -0.92 10.52
CA ASP A 89 22.13 -1.43 11.89
C ASP A 89 22.72 -2.84 12.03
N LYS A 90 22.68 -3.64 10.96
CA LYS A 90 23.24 -4.98 10.91
C LYS A 90 24.67 -5.02 10.38
N GLY A 91 25.26 -3.88 10.07
CA GLY A 91 26.62 -3.79 9.53
C GLY A 91 26.73 -4.28 8.08
N ILE A 92 25.62 -4.30 7.34
CA ILE A 92 25.62 -4.68 5.93
C ILE A 92 25.91 -3.45 5.09
N GLY A 93 27.02 -3.48 4.35
CA GLY A 93 27.49 -2.35 3.55
C GLY A 93 26.83 -2.25 2.19
N VAL A 94 25.51 -2.15 2.14
CA VAL A 94 24.75 -1.98 0.90
C VAL A 94 23.89 -0.74 0.97
N GLN A 95 23.60 -0.16 -0.18
CA GLN A 95 22.66 0.95 -0.33
C GLN A 95 21.60 0.58 -1.34
N LEU A 96 20.34 0.58 -0.89
CA LEU A 96 19.19 0.39 -1.77
C LEU A 96 18.91 1.70 -2.49
N CYS A 97 18.96 1.69 -3.83
CA CYS A 97 18.80 2.89 -4.64
C CYS A 97 17.41 3.00 -5.25
N ASP A 98 16.77 1.87 -5.53
CA ASP A 98 15.45 1.85 -6.14
C ASP A 98 14.75 0.53 -5.83
N ALA A 99 13.43 0.57 -5.87
CA ALA A 99 12.59 -0.61 -5.75
C ALA A 99 11.34 -0.41 -6.61
N ALA A 100 10.91 -1.46 -7.27
CA ALA A 100 9.69 -1.45 -8.05
C ALA A 100 8.94 -2.76 -7.83
N VAL A 101 7.61 -2.67 -7.81
CA VAL A 101 6.72 -3.83 -7.71
C VAL A 101 5.79 -3.81 -8.90
N GLN A 102 5.63 -4.96 -9.52
CA GLN A 102 4.68 -5.12 -10.63
C GLN A 102 3.87 -6.39 -10.44
N LYS A 103 2.64 -6.35 -10.92
CA LYS A 103 1.80 -7.53 -10.97
C LYS A 103 2.18 -8.36 -12.19
N LEU A 104 2.44 -9.63 -11.96
CA LEU A 104 2.71 -10.59 -13.05
C LEU A 104 1.43 -11.31 -13.49
#